data_06ab1831f45b786685f77896d57c4dd5
#
_entry.id   06ab1831f45b786685f77896d57c4dd5
#
_cell.length_a   1.000
_cell.length_b   1.000
_cell.length_c   1.000
_cell.angle_alpha   90.00
_cell.angle_beta   90.00
_cell.angle_gamma   90.00
#
_symmetry.space_group_name_H-M   'P 1'
#
loop_
_entity.id
_entity.type
_entity.pdbx_description
1 polymer ?
#
loop_
_entity_poly.entity_id
_entity_poly.type
_entity_poly.pdbx_seq_one_letter_code
_entity_poly.pdbx_strand_id
1 'polypeptide(L)'
;MVEIHNQVWKETVASIPYERRVLLLPKCLSNSAKCQAEIDELGLLCHRCSHCSIPDLQDKAESLGIMSIVAEGFTSVVGLIQNRVVDSVIGVSCLDSLEKAFPLLISNAVPGLAIPLNTSGCKDTHVDYEYVVRMMGMRSDNEARLLDYDGLRADLKRWFSKENLAGHFSPAKDQTSSVALEWMGGEGKRWRPYLLAATYLALTGGAEVPDDVQRAAIAVECFHKASLVHDDIQDNDKERYGKPTINALYGVPIAINVGDILLGEGYRLLSQCDARALTAVAADAHIALCKGQGMELEWSVSPRPLTLDWVLEIFCNKTVPAFEVSLVLGLICAGDDELLRRIFHQYSRALGIAYQLLDDIEDFKDDRPVALRPSAVLAVLCEQNPEPVFMRSLLECENLKAFLGCSENKPLLRTALERVGQMADTYHQAALTALHEIKNVELKRLLFRVTERILK
;
A
#
# COMPACT_ATOMS: atom_id res chain seq x y z
N MET A 1 -8.59 17.98 13.04
CA MET A 1 -8.42 16.57 12.65
C MET A 1 -9.74 15.88 12.29
N VAL A 2 -10.75 15.85 13.19
CA VAL A 2 -12.05 15.19 12.92
C VAL A 2 -12.71 15.70 11.62
N GLU A 3 -12.75 17.00 11.42
CA GLU A 3 -13.37 17.61 10.22
C GLU A 3 -12.66 17.21 8.93
N ILE A 4 -11.33 17.18 8.92
CA ILE A 4 -10.51 16.74 7.79
C ILE A 4 -10.75 15.26 7.52
N HIS A 5 -10.75 14.42 8.55
CA HIS A 5 -11.05 13.00 8.43
C HIS A 5 -12.43 12.75 7.82
N ASN A 6 -13.45 13.44 8.33
CA ASN A 6 -14.81 13.32 7.81
C ASN A 6 -14.92 13.78 6.35
N GLN A 7 -14.23 14.84 5.94
CA GLN A 7 -14.21 15.29 4.54
C GLN A 7 -13.65 14.22 3.61
N VAL A 8 -12.60 13.51 4.03
CA VAL A 8 -11.99 12.44 3.23
C VAL A 8 -12.95 11.30 2.98
N TRP A 9 -13.72 10.90 4.01
CA TRP A 9 -14.51 9.67 3.98
C TRP A 9 -16.02 9.88 3.77
N LYS A 10 -16.51 11.11 3.81
CA LYS A 10 -17.94 11.42 3.75
C LYS A 10 -18.64 10.82 2.52
N GLU A 11 -18.11 11.06 1.33
CA GLU A 11 -18.68 10.52 0.09
C GLU A 11 -18.56 9.00 0.03
N THR A 12 -17.45 8.47 0.53
CA THR A 12 -17.20 7.03 0.60
C THR A 12 -18.22 6.33 1.50
N VAL A 13 -18.44 6.85 2.71
CA VAL A 13 -19.44 6.30 3.64
C VAL A 13 -20.85 6.43 3.05
N ALA A 14 -21.16 7.56 2.40
CA ALA A 14 -22.46 7.77 1.77
C ALA A 14 -22.78 6.77 0.65
N SER A 15 -21.77 6.20 -0.01
CA SER A 15 -21.94 5.21 -1.07
C SER A 15 -22.02 3.76 -0.58
N ILE A 16 -21.65 3.48 0.67
CA ILE A 16 -21.74 2.13 1.25
C ILE A 16 -23.20 1.87 1.67
N PRO A 17 -23.81 0.71 1.35
CA PRO A 17 -25.16 0.35 1.79
C PRO A 17 -25.33 0.42 3.30
N TYR A 18 -26.51 0.79 3.77
CA TYR A 18 -26.79 0.97 5.20
C TYR A 18 -26.52 -0.29 6.03
N GLU A 19 -26.85 -1.47 5.53
CA GLU A 19 -26.63 -2.78 6.17
C GLU A 19 -25.15 -3.15 6.29
N ARG A 20 -24.28 -2.41 5.62
CA ARG A 20 -22.82 -2.58 5.67
C ARG A 20 -22.14 -1.51 6.55
N ARG A 21 -22.93 -0.68 7.23
CA ARG A 21 -22.44 0.34 8.17
C ARG A 21 -22.68 -0.08 9.61
N VAL A 22 -21.81 0.39 10.52
CA VAL A 22 -22.03 0.27 11.95
C VAL A 22 -22.01 1.63 12.62
N LEU A 23 -23.00 1.89 13.47
CA LEU A 23 -23.01 3.01 14.40
C LEU A 23 -22.36 2.55 15.72
N LEU A 24 -21.24 3.15 16.08
CA LEU A 24 -20.55 2.89 17.34
C LEU A 24 -20.85 4.03 18.32
N LEU A 25 -21.54 3.71 19.40
CA LEU A 25 -21.89 4.63 20.48
C LEU A 25 -21.02 4.36 21.72
N PRO A 26 -20.54 5.39 22.42
CA PRO A 26 -19.77 5.20 23.62
C PRO A 26 -20.69 4.96 24.84
N LYS A 27 -20.29 4.07 25.73
CA LYS A 27 -20.99 3.79 26.99
C LYS A 27 -21.21 5.05 27.84
N CYS A 28 -20.33 6.04 27.77
CA CYS A 28 -20.45 7.26 28.55
C CYS A 28 -21.68 8.14 28.19
N LEU A 29 -22.39 7.84 27.10
CA LEU A 29 -23.72 8.43 26.80
C LEU A 29 -24.82 7.87 27.73
N SER A 30 -24.62 6.73 28.37
CA SER A 30 -25.61 6.15 29.29
C SER A 30 -25.71 6.99 30.57
N ASN A 31 -26.91 7.00 31.17
CA ASN A 31 -27.11 7.65 32.47
C ASN A 31 -26.50 6.77 33.59
N SER A 32 -25.44 7.26 34.23
CA SER A 32 -24.66 6.47 35.21
C SER A 32 -25.42 6.08 36.45
N ALA A 33 -26.51 6.79 36.83
CA ALA A 33 -27.31 6.53 38.01
C ALA A 33 -28.54 5.64 37.75
N LYS A 34 -29.06 5.64 36.51
CA LYS A 34 -30.34 5.00 36.18
C LYS A 34 -30.26 3.90 35.12
N CYS A 35 -29.12 3.74 34.49
CA CYS A 35 -28.93 2.72 33.46
C CYS A 35 -28.92 1.32 34.10
N GLN A 36 -29.77 0.44 33.61
CA GLN A 36 -29.90 -0.96 34.06
C GLN A 36 -29.35 -1.94 32.98
N ALA A 37 -28.65 -1.44 31.99
CA ALA A 37 -28.14 -2.24 30.90
C ALA A 37 -27.06 -3.22 31.36
N GLU A 38 -27.06 -4.41 30.78
CA GLU A 38 -26.06 -5.45 30.98
C GLU A 38 -24.92 -5.27 30.01
N ILE A 39 -23.75 -5.82 30.31
CA ILE A 39 -22.56 -5.78 29.44
C ILE A 39 -22.27 -7.21 28.97
N ASP A 40 -22.14 -7.41 27.66
CA ASP A 40 -21.71 -8.66 27.06
C ASP A 40 -20.33 -8.50 26.39
N GLU A 41 -19.90 -9.49 25.60
CA GLU A 41 -18.63 -9.50 24.89
C GLU A 41 -18.53 -8.39 23.79
N LEU A 42 -19.67 -7.91 23.27
CA LEU A 42 -19.73 -6.88 22.22
C LEU A 42 -19.89 -5.47 22.79
N GLY A 43 -20.41 -5.36 24.02
CA GLY A 43 -20.58 -4.08 24.67
C GLY A 43 -21.82 -4.01 25.59
N LEU A 44 -22.45 -2.84 25.66
CA LEU A 44 -23.60 -2.60 26.55
C LEU A 44 -24.91 -2.93 25.81
N LEU A 45 -25.67 -3.88 26.37
CA LEU A 45 -27.02 -4.24 25.93
C LEU A 45 -28.05 -3.26 26.49
N CYS A 46 -28.48 -2.32 25.64
CA CYS A 46 -29.42 -1.27 26.04
C CYS A 46 -30.85 -1.82 26.28
N HIS A 47 -31.41 -1.61 27.48
CA HIS A 47 -32.78 -1.99 27.82
C HIS A 47 -33.84 -0.94 27.44
N ARG A 48 -33.46 0.08 26.63
CA ARG A 48 -34.36 1.13 26.12
C ARG A 48 -35.16 1.85 27.25
N CYS A 49 -34.47 2.14 28.35
CA CYS A 49 -35.07 2.76 29.55
C CYS A 49 -35.37 4.27 29.40
N SER A 50 -35.07 4.89 28.27
CA SER A 50 -35.32 6.31 27.94
C SER A 50 -34.66 7.34 28.88
N HIS A 51 -33.57 6.96 29.56
CA HIS A 51 -32.85 7.86 30.46
C HIS A 51 -31.60 8.52 29.80
N CYS A 52 -31.33 8.20 28.51
CA CYS A 52 -30.23 8.78 27.71
C CYS A 52 -30.59 8.72 26.21
N SER A 53 -29.75 9.26 25.36
CA SER A 53 -29.97 9.28 23.90
C SER A 53 -29.64 7.96 23.16
N ILE A 54 -29.10 6.96 23.86
CA ILE A 54 -28.70 5.68 23.21
C ILE A 54 -29.92 4.98 22.58
N PRO A 55 -31.08 4.78 23.26
CA PRO A 55 -32.20 4.09 22.63
C PRO A 55 -32.68 4.78 21.35
N ASP A 56 -32.83 6.08 21.37
CA ASP A 56 -33.33 6.84 20.21
C ASP A 56 -32.37 6.76 19.01
N LEU A 57 -31.05 6.79 19.26
CA LEU A 57 -30.04 6.61 18.22
C LEU A 57 -30.02 5.19 17.68
N GLN A 58 -30.21 4.17 18.52
CA GLN A 58 -30.30 2.76 18.10
C GLN A 58 -31.57 2.51 17.29
N ASP A 59 -32.72 3.01 17.72
CA ASP A 59 -34.00 2.91 16.98
C ASP A 59 -33.87 3.57 15.60
N LYS A 60 -33.20 4.72 15.54
CA LYS A 60 -32.96 5.40 14.27
C LYS A 60 -32.02 4.60 13.38
N ALA A 61 -30.94 4.03 13.91
CA ALA A 61 -30.01 3.18 13.16
C ALA A 61 -30.73 1.95 12.61
N GLU A 62 -31.52 1.24 13.44
CA GLU A 62 -32.34 0.09 13.04
C GLU A 62 -33.32 0.45 11.93
N SER A 63 -34.00 1.62 12.02
CA SER A 63 -34.92 2.07 10.97
C SER A 63 -34.28 2.29 9.60
N LEU A 64 -32.96 2.52 9.57
CA LEU A 64 -32.14 2.65 8.36
C LEU A 64 -31.48 1.33 7.95
N GLY A 65 -31.56 0.28 8.77
CA GLY A 65 -30.84 -0.98 8.55
C GLY A 65 -29.37 -0.93 8.96
N ILE A 66 -28.95 0.07 9.74
CA ILE A 66 -27.58 0.23 10.24
C ILE A 66 -27.43 -0.56 11.55
N MET A 67 -26.39 -1.42 11.63
CA MET A 67 -26.03 -2.08 12.88
C MET A 67 -25.58 -1.04 13.93
N SER A 68 -25.99 -1.18 15.18
CA SER A 68 -25.55 -0.29 16.26
C SER A 68 -24.94 -1.07 17.41
N ILE A 69 -23.81 -0.59 17.93
CA ILE A 69 -23.07 -1.17 19.05
C ILE A 69 -22.77 -0.07 20.07
N VAL A 70 -22.96 -0.38 21.34
CA VAL A 70 -22.59 0.51 22.46
C VAL A 70 -21.38 -0.11 23.17
N ALA A 71 -20.21 0.47 23.03
CA ALA A 71 -18.96 -0.10 23.53
C ALA A 71 -18.10 0.90 24.33
N GLU A 72 -17.17 0.39 25.11
CA GLU A 72 -16.19 1.22 25.83
C GLU A 72 -15.00 1.66 24.96
N GLY A 73 -14.89 1.13 23.73
CA GLY A 73 -13.79 1.45 22.81
C GLY A 73 -13.99 0.88 21.41
N PHE A 74 -13.00 1.10 20.54
CA PHE A 74 -13.04 0.70 19.13
C PHE A 74 -12.73 -0.80 18.91
N THR A 75 -12.16 -1.48 19.91
CA THR A 75 -11.68 -2.87 19.79
C THR A 75 -12.79 -3.84 19.37
N SER A 76 -14.02 -3.68 19.89
CA SER A 76 -15.17 -4.52 19.54
C SER A 76 -15.54 -4.45 18.06
N VAL A 77 -15.24 -3.32 17.40
CA VAL A 77 -15.55 -3.12 15.97
C VAL A 77 -14.44 -3.68 15.05
N VAL A 78 -13.21 -3.78 15.55
CA VAL A 78 -12.08 -4.30 14.75
C VAL A 78 -12.37 -5.71 14.23
N GLY A 79 -12.94 -6.57 15.08
CA GLY A 79 -13.33 -7.93 14.67
C GLY A 79 -14.38 -7.95 13.56
N LEU A 80 -15.38 -7.06 13.62
CA LEU A 80 -16.42 -6.96 12.58
C LEU A 80 -15.85 -6.49 11.24
N ILE A 81 -14.89 -5.56 11.30
CA ILE A 81 -14.18 -5.05 10.12
C ILE A 81 -13.31 -6.15 9.51
N GLN A 82 -12.52 -6.84 10.32
CA GLN A 82 -11.61 -7.90 9.86
C GLN A 82 -12.36 -9.08 9.25
N ASN A 83 -13.53 -9.42 9.83
CA ASN A 83 -14.42 -10.47 9.31
C ASN A 83 -15.36 -9.97 8.21
N ARG A 84 -15.22 -8.72 7.74
CA ARG A 84 -16.03 -8.13 6.66
C ARG A 84 -17.53 -8.12 6.92
N VAL A 85 -17.94 -8.07 8.18
CA VAL A 85 -19.35 -7.91 8.55
C VAL A 85 -19.82 -6.50 8.22
N VAL A 86 -18.94 -5.51 8.41
CA VAL A 86 -19.21 -4.10 8.10
C VAL A 86 -18.07 -3.51 7.24
N ASP A 87 -18.40 -2.53 6.41
CA ASP A 87 -17.46 -1.84 5.52
C ASP A 87 -17.23 -0.38 5.91
N SER A 88 -18.03 0.17 6.82
CA SER A 88 -17.81 1.52 7.35
C SER A 88 -18.28 1.66 8.78
N VAL A 89 -17.69 2.64 9.47
CA VAL A 89 -17.97 2.95 10.87
C VAL A 89 -18.43 4.41 10.99
N ILE A 90 -19.53 4.64 11.72
CA ILE A 90 -19.94 5.96 12.18
C ILE A 90 -19.70 5.96 13.70
N GLY A 91 -18.59 6.57 14.12
CA GLY A 91 -18.13 6.53 15.50
C GLY A 91 -18.45 7.82 16.26
N VAL A 92 -19.23 7.69 17.35
CA VAL A 92 -19.45 8.77 18.32
C VAL A 92 -18.49 8.56 19.49
N SER A 93 -17.66 9.55 19.83
CA SER A 93 -16.75 9.43 20.98
C SER A 93 -16.15 10.77 21.40
N CYS A 94 -15.39 10.79 22.51
CA CYS A 94 -14.55 11.94 22.85
C CYS A 94 -13.39 12.08 21.87
N LEU A 95 -12.84 13.30 21.73
CA LEU A 95 -11.76 13.58 20.77
C LEU A 95 -10.56 12.66 20.94
N ASP A 96 -10.15 12.42 22.17
CA ASP A 96 -9.03 11.51 22.53
C ASP A 96 -9.20 10.10 21.97
N SER A 97 -10.42 9.54 22.06
CA SER A 97 -10.72 8.20 21.54
C SER A 97 -10.85 8.18 20.03
N LEU A 98 -11.37 9.24 19.42
CA LEU A 98 -11.45 9.38 17.96
C LEU A 98 -10.06 9.46 17.36
N GLU A 99 -9.15 10.25 17.93
CA GLU A 99 -7.77 10.38 17.49
C GLU A 99 -7.00 9.05 17.56
N LYS A 100 -7.25 8.24 18.59
CA LYS A 100 -6.67 6.88 18.73
C LYS A 100 -7.27 5.86 17.74
N ALA A 101 -8.52 6.07 17.32
CA ALA A 101 -9.18 5.19 16.36
C ALA A 101 -8.76 5.45 14.90
N PHE A 102 -8.37 6.68 14.55
CA PHE A 102 -8.03 7.05 13.17
C PHE A 102 -6.91 6.19 12.57
N PRO A 103 -5.76 5.95 13.23
CA PRO A 103 -4.73 5.07 12.69
C PRO A 103 -5.25 3.65 12.40
N LEU A 104 -6.14 3.12 13.24
CA LEU A 104 -6.73 1.79 13.05
C LEU A 104 -7.70 1.76 11.87
N LEU A 105 -8.52 2.80 11.67
CA LEU A 105 -9.40 2.92 10.51
C LEU A 105 -8.59 3.04 9.22
N ILE A 106 -7.57 3.88 9.22
CA ILE A 106 -6.67 4.08 8.08
C ILE A 106 -5.95 2.78 7.76
N SER A 107 -5.32 2.13 8.75
CA SER A 107 -4.53 0.91 8.54
C SER A 107 -5.35 -0.29 8.04
N ASN A 108 -6.67 -0.31 8.31
CA ASN A 108 -7.57 -1.32 7.78
C ASN A 108 -8.33 -0.84 6.52
N ALA A 109 -8.05 0.38 6.05
CA ALA A 109 -8.75 1.04 4.94
C ALA A 109 -10.28 1.00 5.11
N VAL A 110 -10.74 1.28 6.33
CA VAL A 110 -12.16 1.33 6.67
C VAL A 110 -12.62 2.78 6.66
N PRO A 111 -13.52 3.14 5.75
CA PRO A 111 -14.16 4.45 5.77
C PRO A 111 -14.87 4.69 7.09
N GLY A 112 -14.59 5.82 7.72
CA GLY A 112 -15.24 6.16 8.98
C GLY A 112 -15.64 7.61 9.06
N LEU A 113 -16.75 7.88 9.75
CA LEU A 113 -17.15 9.22 10.14
C LEU A 113 -17.03 9.34 11.66
N ALA A 114 -16.39 10.39 12.10
CA ALA A 114 -16.16 10.67 13.50
C ALA A 114 -17.08 11.78 13.98
N ILE A 115 -17.80 11.54 15.06
CA ILE A 115 -18.74 12.49 15.67
C ILE A 115 -18.28 12.76 17.10
N PRO A 116 -17.77 13.97 17.39
CA PRO A 116 -17.30 14.28 18.72
C PRO A 116 -18.48 14.48 19.68
N LEU A 117 -18.29 14.08 20.95
CA LEU A 117 -19.20 14.39 22.04
C LEU A 117 -19.19 15.90 22.32
N ASN A 118 -20.36 16.44 22.72
CA ASN A 118 -20.50 17.86 23.05
C ASN A 118 -19.97 18.19 24.46
N THR A 119 -19.79 17.16 25.31
CA THR A 119 -19.30 17.32 26.67
C THR A 119 -18.05 16.49 26.91
N SER A 120 -17.11 17.05 27.67
CA SER A 120 -15.92 16.33 28.12
C SER A 120 -16.26 15.46 29.33
N GLY A 121 -15.66 14.28 29.42
CA GLY A 121 -15.84 13.37 30.55
C GLY A 121 -16.12 11.93 30.12
N CYS A 122 -16.16 11.02 31.11
CA CYS A 122 -16.37 9.60 30.87
C CYS A 122 -17.71 9.09 31.41
N LYS A 123 -18.64 9.97 31.79
CA LYS A 123 -19.98 9.64 32.34
C LYS A 123 -20.98 10.73 31.97
N ASP A 124 -22.22 10.33 31.73
CA ASP A 124 -23.37 11.22 31.50
C ASP A 124 -23.06 12.27 30.40
N THR A 125 -22.41 11.84 29.32
CA THR A 125 -22.03 12.72 28.22
C THR A 125 -23.19 12.93 27.25
N HIS A 126 -23.08 13.95 26.40
CA HIS A 126 -24.07 14.31 25.40
C HIS A 126 -23.48 14.42 24.00
N VAL A 127 -24.31 14.10 23.01
CA VAL A 127 -23.99 14.26 21.58
C VAL A 127 -25.15 15.01 20.91
N ASP A 128 -24.85 15.74 19.84
CA ASP A 128 -25.86 16.33 18.98
C ASP A 128 -26.60 15.23 18.21
N TYR A 129 -27.82 14.93 18.64
CA TYR A 129 -28.68 13.88 18.07
C TYR A 129 -28.93 14.13 16.58
N GLU A 130 -29.30 15.35 16.19
CA GLU A 130 -29.62 15.71 14.80
C GLU A 130 -28.38 15.59 13.89
N TYR A 131 -27.20 15.89 14.43
CA TYR A 131 -25.94 15.70 13.71
C TYR A 131 -25.66 14.21 13.48
N VAL A 132 -25.82 13.36 14.49
CA VAL A 132 -25.66 11.90 14.35
C VAL A 132 -26.63 11.34 13.31
N VAL A 133 -27.92 11.71 13.41
CA VAL A 133 -28.95 11.26 12.46
C VAL A 133 -28.63 11.69 11.02
N ARG A 134 -28.20 12.92 10.86
CA ARG A 134 -27.79 13.44 9.54
C ARG A 134 -26.61 12.65 8.96
N MET A 135 -25.60 12.34 9.79
CA MET A 135 -24.43 11.58 9.38
C MET A 135 -24.77 10.11 9.05
N MET A 136 -25.67 9.47 9.81
CA MET A 136 -26.18 8.13 9.50
C MET A 136 -26.97 8.09 8.19
N GLY A 137 -27.82 9.11 7.96
CA GLY A 137 -28.74 9.15 6.82
C GLY A 137 -28.09 9.54 5.48
N MET A 138 -26.79 9.83 5.46
CA MET A 138 -26.11 10.17 4.20
C MET A 138 -26.17 9.02 3.20
N ARG A 139 -26.56 9.34 1.97
CA ARG A 139 -26.64 8.38 0.86
C ARG A 139 -26.10 9.02 -0.41
N SER A 140 -25.39 8.25 -1.20
CA SER A 140 -24.96 8.59 -2.55
C SER A 140 -25.75 7.74 -3.56
N ASP A 141 -26.05 8.29 -4.72
CA ASP A 141 -26.68 7.55 -5.80
C ASP A 141 -25.73 6.53 -6.45
N ASN A 142 -24.42 6.69 -6.22
CA ASN A 142 -23.39 5.74 -6.64
C ASN A 142 -23.16 4.70 -5.53
N GLU A 143 -23.92 3.60 -5.57
CA GLU A 143 -23.63 2.48 -4.67
C GLU A 143 -22.26 1.87 -4.97
N ALA A 144 -21.42 1.78 -3.93
CA ALA A 144 -20.12 1.14 -4.05
C ALA A 144 -20.30 -0.37 -4.28
N ARG A 145 -19.83 -0.86 -5.42
CA ARG A 145 -19.65 -2.30 -5.64
C ARG A 145 -18.35 -2.70 -5.00
N LEU A 146 -18.44 -3.48 -3.93
CA LEU A 146 -17.26 -3.89 -3.16
C LEU A 146 -16.43 -4.91 -3.95
N LEU A 147 -15.13 -4.66 -4.07
CA LEU A 147 -14.20 -5.60 -4.70
C LEU A 147 -14.11 -6.90 -3.88
N ASP A 148 -14.26 -8.03 -4.55
CA ASP A 148 -13.93 -9.34 -3.99
C ASP A 148 -12.42 -9.58 -4.03
N TYR A 149 -11.73 -9.10 -2.98
CA TYR A 149 -10.28 -9.23 -2.87
C TYR A 149 -9.80 -10.69 -2.79
N ASP A 150 -10.60 -11.60 -2.26
CA ASP A 150 -10.20 -13.01 -2.11
C ASP A 150 -10.47 -13.78 -3.38
N GLY A 151 -11.58 -13.51 -4.06
CA GLY A 151 -11.85 -14.01 -5.41
C GLY A 151 -10.74 -13.61 -6.38
N LEU A 152 -10.33 -12.33 -6.39
CA LEU A 152 -9.22 -11.87 -7.23
C LEU A 152 -7.89 -12.57 -6.90
N ARG A 153 -7.60 -12.84 -5.62
CA ARG A 153 -6.40 -13.61 -5.24
C ARG A 153 -6.45 -15.06 -5.73
N ALA A 154 -7.65 -15.67 -5.70
CA ALA A 154 -7.84 -17.02 -6.24
C ALA A 154 -7.65 -17.04 -7.77
N ASP A 155 -8.14 -16.00 -8.46
CA ASP A 155 -7.93 -15.84 -9.90
C ASP A 155 -6.46 -15.70 -10.25
N LEU A 156 -5.72 -14.86 -9.54
CA LEU A 156 -4.28 -14.74 -9.73
C LEU A 156 -3.54 -16.07 -9.55
N LYS A 157 -3.90 -16.89 -8.55
CA LYS A 157 -3.29 -18.22 -8.40
C LYS A 157 -3.53 -19.09 -9.63
N ARG A 158 -4.71 -19.00 -10.27
CA ARG A 158 -5.02 -19.72 -11.51
C ARG A 158 -4.21 -19.18 -12.68
N TRP A 159 -4.13 -17.84 -12.83
CA TRP A 159 -3.39 -17.20 -13.93
C TRP A 159 -1.91 -17.56 -13.94
N PHE A 160 -1.31 -17.69 -12.76
CA PHE A 160 0.09 -18.05 -12.60
C PHE A 160 0.32 -19.56 -12.39
N SER A 161 -0.70 -20.40 -12.64
CA SER A 161 -0.49 -21.85 -12.72
C SER A 161 0.32 -22.19 -13.97
N LYS A 162 1.08 -23.29 -13.91
CA LYS A 162 1.94 -23.71 -15.02
C LYS A 162 1.14 -23.96 -16.32
N GLU A 163 -0.06 -24.53 -16.18
CA GLU A 163 -0.96 -24.82 -17.28
C GLU A 163 -1.45 -23.56 -17.97
N ASN A 164 -1.88 -22.57 -17.19
CA ASN A 164 -2.37 -21.30 -17.74
C ASN A 164 -1.23 -20.49 -18.38
N LEU A 165 -0.08 -20.42 -17.73
CA LEU A 165 1.09 -19.72 -18.28
C LEU A 165 1.57 -20.37 -19.59
N ALA A 166 1.55 -21.69 -19.71
CA ALA A 166 1.90 -22.38 -20.95
C ALA A 166 0.96 -22.04 -22.11
N GLY A 167 -0.31 -21.66 -21.83
CA GLY A 167 -1.25 -21.17 -22.84
C GLY A 167 -0.97 -19.74 -23.29
N HIS A 168 -0.32 -18.93 -22.47
CA HIS A 168 0.00 -17.55 -22.77
C HIS A 168 1.41 -17.35 -23.34
N PHE A 169 2.37 -18.18 -22.94
CA PHE A 169 3.77 -18.09 -23.37
C PHE A 169 4.02 -18.74 -24.72
N SER A 170 5.07 -18.33 -25.37
CA SER A 170 5.61 -19.07 -26.52
C SER A 170 6.01 -20.47 -26.13
N PRO A 171 5.85 -21.49 -27.01
CA PRO A 171 6.16 -22.88 -26.64
C PRO A 171 7.59 -23.06 -26.14
N ALA A 172 7.75 -23.55 -24.92
CA ALA A 172 9.05 -23.81 -24.31
C ALA A 172 9.65 -25.10 -24.89
N LYS A 173 10.51 -24.96 -25.93
CA LYS A 173 11.13 -26.07 -26.64
C LYS A 173 12.60 -26.28 -26.25
N ASP A 174 13.18 -25.41 -25.49
CA ASP A 174 14.57 -25.43 -25.05
C ASP A 174 14.66 -25.20 -23.53
N GLN A 175 15.87 -25.37 -22.98
CA GLN A 175 16.11 -25.27 -21.53
C GLN A 175 15.82 -23.86 -20.99
N THR A 176 16.25 -22.80 -21.67
CA THR A 176 16.08 -21.43 -21.16
C THR A 176 14.62 -21.01 -21.15
N SER A 177 13.85 -21.36 -22.19
CA SER A 177 12.40 -21.13 -22.22
C SER A 177 11.66 -21.91 -21.13
N SER A 178 12.09 -23.14 -20.83
CA SER A 178 11.53 -23.97 -19.77
C SER A 178 11.81 -23.37 -18.38
N VAL A 179 13.03 -22.89 -18.15
CA VAL A 179 13.44 -22.22 -16.90
C VAL A 179 12.67 -20.92 -16.73
N ALA A 180 12.50 -20.11 -17.79
CA ALA A 180 11.72 -18.87 -17.74
C ALA A 180 10.25 -19.13 -17.34
N LEU A 181 9.62 -20.14 -17.93
CA LEU A 181 8.24 -20.52 -17.60
C LEU A 181 8.12 -21.05 -16.16
N GLU A 182 9.08 -21.85 -15.70
CA GLU A 182 9.12 -22.33 -14.33
C GLU A 182 9.31 -21.19 -13.32
N TRP A 183 10.21 -20.25 -13.61
CA TRP A 183 10.43 -19.06 -12.79
C TRP A 183 9.19 -18.17 -12.70
N MET A 184 8.44 -18.02 -13.81
CA MET A 184 7.16 -17.31 -13.81
C MET A 184 6.11 -17.97 -12.93
N GLY A 185 5.97 -19.28 -12.99
CA GLY A 185 5.04 -20.05 -12.14
C GLY A 185 5.47 -20.20 -10.69
N GLY A 186 6.74 -19.88 -10.38
CA GLY A 186 7.33 -20.00 -9.06
C GLY A 186 6.81 -19.01 -8.03
N GLU A 187 7.47 -18.92 -6.88
CA GLU A 187 7.06 -18.09 -5.75
C GLU A 187 7.04 -16.59 -6.08
N GLY A 188 6.20 -15.84 -5.36
CA GLY A 188 6.04 -14.39 -5.46
C GLY A 188 4.71 -13.93 -4.91
N LYS A 189 4.69 -12.75 -4.30
CA LYS A 189 3.47 -12.17 -3.71
C LYS A 189 2.44 -11.74 -4.77
N ARG A 190 2.80 -11.65 -6.04
CA ARG A 190 1.96 -11.24 -7.19
C ARG A 190 1.21 -9.93 -6.96
N TRP A 191 1.79 -9.00 -6.21
CA TRP A 191 1.09 -7.77 -5.85
C TRP A 191 0.93 -6.80 -7.03
N ARG A 192 1.86 -6.81 -8.01
CA ARG A 192 1.76 -5.98 -9.23
C ARG A 192 0.62 -6.41 -10.14
N PRO A 193 0.52 -7.70 -10.54
CA PRO A 193 -0.66 -8.22 -11.24
C PRO A 193 -1.96 -7.97 -10.49
N TYR A 194 -1.93 -8.17 -9.16
CA TYR A 194 -3.08 -7.92 -8.30
C TYR A 194 -3.51 -6.45 -8.36
N LEU A 195 -2.57 -5.52 -8.24
CA LEU A 195 -2.85 -4.08 -8.26
C LEU A 195 -3.42 -3.63 -9.59
N LEU A 196 -2.89 -4.13 -10.72
CA LEU A 196 -3.41 -3.87 -12.07
C LEU A 196 -4.87 -4.32 -12.20
N ALA A 197 -5.14 -5.58 -11.90
CA ALA A 197 -6.48 -6.16 -12.03
C ALA A 197 -7.49 -5.53 -11.05
N ALA A 198 -7.07 -5.27 -9.81
CA ALA A 198 -7.90 -4.59 -8.81
C ALA A 198 -8.22 -3.14 -9.21
N THR A 199 -7.27 -2.42 -9.83
CA THR A 199 -7.51 -1.08 -10.37
C THR A 199 -8.56 -1.11 -11.48
N TYR A 200 -8.44 -2.04 -12.43
CA TYR A 200 -9.43 -2.25 -13.48
C TYR A 200 -10.82 -2.52 -12.89
N LEU A 201 -10.94 -3.50 -11.99
CA LEU A 201 -12.23 -3.88 -11.38
C LEU A 201 -12.83 -2.73 -10.57
N ALA A 202 -12.00 -1.99 -9.83
CA ALA A 202 -12.47 -0.83 -9.06
C ALA A 202 -13.07 0.25 -9.96
N LEU A 203 -12.45 0.52 -11.10
CA LEU A 203 -12.88 1.57 -12.03
C LEU A 203 -14.10 1.19 -12.84
N THR A 204 -14.19 -0.09 -13.26
CA THR A 204 -15.30 -0.56 -14.11
C THR A 204 -16.49 -1.05 -13.31
N GLY A 205 -16.33 -1.36 -12.01
CA GLY A 205 -17.34 -2.04 -11.21
C GLY A 205 -17.69 -3.44 -11.73
N GLY A 206 -16.81 -4.03 -12.54
CA GLY A 206 -16.97 -5.37 -13.12
C GLY A 206 -16.78 -6.48 -12.10
N ALA A 207 -17.38 -7.64 -12.37
CA ALA A 207 -17.20 -8.86 -11.58
C ALA A 207 -16.10 -9.77 -12.14
N GLU A 208 -15.77 -9.62 -13.42
CA GLU A 208 -14.83 -10.48 -14.15
C GLU A 208 -13.70 -9.66 -14.77
N VAL A 209 -12.55 -10.29 -14.87
CA VAL A 209 -11.35 -9.70 -15.48
C VAL A 209 -11.25 -10.19 -16.93
N PRO A 210 -11.30 -9.30 -17.93
CA PRO A 210 -11.13 -9.67 -19.34
C PRO A 210 -9.74 -10.24 -19.65
N ASP A 211 -9.62 -10.99 -20.72
CA ASP A 211 -8.37 -11.59 -21.18
C ASP A 211 -7.25 -10.57 -21.38
N ASP A 212 -7.53 -9.38 -21.87
CA ASP A 212 -6.54 -8.33 -22.06
C ASP A 212 -5.94 -7.84 -20.74
N VAL A 213 -6.79 -7.72 -19.71
CA VAL A 213 -6.34 -7.34 -18.35
C VAL A 213 -5.53 -8.48 -17.75
N GLN A 214 -5.91 -9.74 -17.95
CA GLN A 214 -5.13 -10.90 -17.53
C GLN A 214 -3.76 -10.93 -18.25
N ARG A 215 -3.74 -10.72 -19.58
CA ARG A 215 -2.48 -10.63 -20.35
C ARG A 215 -1.56 -9.52 -19.84
N ALA A 216 -2.12 -8.33 -19.63
CA ALA A 216 -1.37 -7.20 -19.08
C ALA A 216 -0.84 -7.49 -17.66
N ALA A 217 -1.62 -8.15 -16.82
CA ALA A 217 -1.20 -8.57 -15.47
C ALA A 217 -0.05 -9.60 -15.51
N ILE A 218 -0.11 -10.58 -16.42
CA ILE A 218 0.99 -11.53 -16.64
C ILE A 218 2.23 -10.80 -17.17
N ALA A 219 2.08 -9.87 -18.11
CA ALA A 219 3.17 -9.09 -18.69
C ALA A 219 3.93 -8.26 -17.64
N VAL A 220 3.21 -7.58 -16.74
CA VAL A 220 3.83 -6.82 -15.63
C VAL A 220 4.67 -7.72 -14.73
N GLU A 221 4.21 -8.93 -14.46
CA GLU A 221 4.99 -9.88 -13.67
C GLU A 221 6.19 -10.44 -14.45
N CYS A 222 6.10 -10.58 -15.79
CA CYS A 222 7.25 -10.91 -16.63
C CYS A 222 8.38 -9.89 -16.47
N PHE A 223 8.06 -8.59 -16.55
CA PHE A 223 9.04 -7.51 -16.35
C PHE A 223 9.64 -7.56 -14.94
N HIS A 224 8.81 -7.78 -13.91
CA HIS A 224 9.30 -7.89 -12.55
C HIS A 224 10.19 -9.13 -12.35
N LYS A 225 9.80 -10.27 -12.87
CA LYS A 225 10.59 -11.50 -12.76
C LYS A 225 11.90 -11.43 -13.53
N ALA A 226 11.90 -10.74 -14.67
CA ALA A 226 13.12 -10.43 -15.43
C ALA A 226 14.09 -9.54 -14.64
N SER A 227 13.57 -8.45 -14.03
CA SER A 227 14.41 -7.57 -13.22
C SER A 227 15.06 -8.31 -12.05
N LEU A 228 14.34 -9.22 -11.37
CA LEU A 228 14.93 -10.02 -10.28
C LEU A 228 16.06 -10.92 -10.76
N VAL A 229 15.94 -11.50 -11.97
CA VAL A 229 17.03 -12.33 -12.54
C VAL A 229 18.26 -11.49 -12.87
N HIS A 230 18.06 -10.29 -13.42
CA HIS A 230 19.16 -9.38 -13.73
C HIS A 230 19.80 -8.81 -12.46
N ASP A 231 19.01 -8.45 -11.45
CA ASP A 231 19.50 -8.00 -10.13
C ASP A 231 20.35 -9.10 -9.46
N ASP A 232 19.88 -10.37 -9.43
CA ASP A 232 20.63 -11.50 -8.88
C ASP A 232 22.03 -11.67 -9.51
N ILE A 233 22.15 -11.36 -10.83
CA ILE A 233 23.43 -11.39 -11.53
C ILE A 233 24.31 -10.22 -11.12
N GLN A 234 23.76 -9.00 -11.09
CA GLN A 234 24.47 -7.77 -10.78
C GLN A 234 24.99 -7.76 -9.34
N ASP A 235 24.18 -8.27 -8.40
CA ASP A 235 24.51 -8.33 -6.98
C ASP A 235 25.27 -9.60 -6.62
N ASN A 236 25.46 -10.53 -7.58
CA ASN A 236 26.05 -11.85 -7.38
C ASN A 236 25.34 -12.68 -6.30
N ASP A 237 24.03 -12.52 -6.21
CA ASP A 237 23.18 -13.22 -5.25
C ASP A 237 23.16 -14.73 -5.52
N LYS A 238 23.20 -15.53 -4.45
CA LYS A 238 23.19 -16.99 -4.52
C LYS A 238 21.84 -17.60 -4.19
N GLU A 239 21.00 -16.86 -3.47
CA GLU A 239 19.69 -17.33 -3.03
C GLU A 239 18.62 -16.25 -3.18
N ARG A 240 17.42 -16.66 -3.60
CA ARG A 240 16.22 -15.86 -3.64
C ARG A 240 15.00 -16.68 -3.26
N TYR A 241 14.18 -16.17 -2.35
CA TYR A 241 13.04 -16.90 -1.76
C TYR A 241 13.44 -18.23 -1.10
N GLY A 242 14.64 -18.31 -0.49
CA GLY A 242 15.16 -19.54 0.12
C GLY A 242 15.57 -20.63 -0.86
N LYS A 243 15.74 -20.28 -2.14
CA LYS A 243 16.17 -21.19 -3.22
C LYS A 243 17.37 -20.61 -3.94
N PRO A 244 18.24 -21.45 -4.53
CA PRO A 244 19.33 -20.95 -5.36
C PRO A 244 18.80 -20.10 -6.52
N THR A 245 19.51 -18.99 -6.83
CA THR A 245 19.22 -18.11 -7.97
C THR A 245 19.46 -18.81 -9.31
N ILE A 246 18.89 -18.28 -10.41
CA ILE A 246 19.05 -18.85 -11.75
C ILE A 246 20.53 -18.82 -12.17
N ASN A 247 21.26 -17.73 -11.88
CA ASN A 247 22.68 -17.61 -12.15
C ASN A 247 23.53 -18.61 -11.32
N ALA A 248 23.12 -18.95 -10.11
CA ALA A 248 23.79 -19.97 -9.29
C ALA A 248 23.55 -21.38 -9.81
N LEU A 249 22.34 -21.69 -10.32
CA LEU A 249 21.98 -23.02 -10.82
C LEU A 249 22.50 -23.29 -12.24
N TYR A 250 22.37 -22.31 -13.14
CA TYR A 250 22.57 -22.52 -14.59
C TYR A 250 23.71 -21.68 -15.16
N GLY A 251 24.28 -20.80 -14.36
CA GLY A 251 25.31 -19.85 -14.79
C GLY A 251 24.74 -18.55 -15.38
N VAL A 252 25.59 -17.51 -15.39
CA VAL A 252 25.25 -16.17 -15.84
C VAL A 252 24.71 -16.11 -17.28
N PRO A 253 25.29 -16.81 -18.29
CA PRO A 253 24.78 -16.72 -19.67
C PRO A 253 23.33 -17.21 -19.81
N ILE A 254 22.95 -18.29 -19.11
CA ILE A 254 21.57 -18.79 -19.13
C ILE A 254 20.65 -17.81 -18.38
N ALA A 255 21.08 -17.29 -17.24
CA ALA A 255 20.29 -16.34 -16.46
C ALA A 255 19.97 -15.06 -17.26
N ILE A 256 20.95 -14.49 -17.96
CA ILE A 256 20.72 -13.34 -18.84
C ILE A 256 19.65 -13.69 -19.89
N ASN A 257 19.78 -14.82 -20.57
CA ASN A 257 18.84 -15.21 -21.62
C ASN A 257 17.43 -15.49 -21.07
N VAL A 258 17.30 -16.03 -19.85
CA VAL A 258 16.01 -16.20 -19.15
C VAL A 258 15.37 -14.84 -18.88
N GLY A 259 16.13 -13.85 -18.39
CA GLY A 259 15.64 -12.50 -18.19
C GLY A 259 15.15 -11.87 -19.50
N ASP A 260 15.91 -12.00 -20.57
CA ASP A 260 15.56 -11.47 -21.90
C ASP A 260 14.31 -12.13 -22.50
N ILE A 261 14.15 -13.45 -22.32
CA ILE A 261 12.93 -14.18 -22.71
C ILE A 261 11.72 -13.59 -21.97
N LEU A 262 11.82 -13.38 -20.66
CA LEU A 262 10.74 -12.80 -19.89
C LEU A 262 10.37 -11.39 -20.33
N LEU A 263 11.36 -10.53 -20.64
CA LEU A 263 11.12 -9.21 -21.23
C LEU A 263 10.38 -9.33 -22.57
N GLY A 264 10.87 -10.20 -23.45
CA GLY A 264 10.24 -10.46 -24.76
C GLY A 264 8.79 -10.94 -24.64
N GLU A 265 8.53 -11.90 -23.73
CA GLU A 265 7.16 -12.41 -23.47
C GLU A 265 6.26 -11.31 -22.88
N GLY A 266 6.76 -10.48 -21.99
CA GLY A 266 6.03 -9.34 -21.45
C GLY A 266 5.55 -8.38 -22.54
N TYR A 267 6.45 -7.96 -23.43
CA TYR A 267 6.10 -7.07 -24.56
C TYR A 267 5.17 -7.76 -25.57
N ARG A 268 5.40 -9.05 -25.85
CA ARG A 268 4.53 -9.83 -26.73
C ARG A 268 3.10 -9.90 -26.20
N LEU A 269 2.92 -10.17 -24.90
CA LEU A 269 1.61 -10.19 -24.26
C LEU A 269 0.90 -8.84 -24.34
N LEU A 270 1.59 -7.74 -24.07
CA LEU A 270 1.01 -6.38 -24.20
C LEU A 270 0.65 -6.04 -25.64
N SER A 271 1.42 -6.51 -26.63
CA SER A 271 1.15 -6.27 -28.04
C SER A 271 -0.10 -6.99 -28.54
N GLN A 272 -0.59 -7.99 -27.82
CA GLN A 272 -1.81 -8.73 -28.13
C GLN A 272 -3.07 -8.11 -27.51
N CYS A 273 -2.91 -7.09 -26.67
CA CYS A 273 -4.02 -6.33 -26.10
C CYS A 273 -4.45 -5.23 -27.08
N ASP A 274 -5.73 -4.87 -27.06
CA ASP A 274 -6.29 -3.88 -27.98
C ASP A 274 -5.74 -2.46 -27.77
N ALA A 275 -5.27 -2.13 -26.56
CA ALA A 275 -4.78 -0.81 -26.23
C ALA A 275 -3.27 -0.65 -26.49
N ARG A 276 -2.87 -0.02 -27.58
CA ARG A 276 -1.45 0.26 -27.94
C ARG A 276 -0.68 1.02 -26.85
N ALA A 277 -1.35 1.86 -26.07
CA ALA A 277 -0.75 2.65 -24.99
C ALA A 277 -0.10 1.77 -23.91
N LEU A 278 -0.57 0.53 -23.71
CA LEU A 278 -0.02 -0.39 -22.72
C LEU A 278 1.47 -0.68 -22.95
N THR A 279 1.85 -0.96 -24.19
CA THR A 279 3.25 -1.24 -24.55
C THR A 279 4.13 -0.02 -24.35
N ALA A 280 3.66 1.18 -24.73
CA ALA A 280 4.41 2.42 -24.57
C ALA A 280 4.68 2.72 -23.07
N VAL A 281 3.63 2.66 -22.23
CA VAL A 281 3.76 2.88 -20.78
C VAL A 281 4.72 1.88 -20.14
N ALA A 282 4.62 0.60 -20.51
CA ALA A 282 5.53 -0.42 -19.98
C ALA A 282 6.99 -0.19 -20.43
N ALA A 283 7.21 0.25 -21.67
CA ALA A 283 8.54 0.57 -22.19
C ALA A 283 9.15 1.78 -21.47
N ASP A 284 8.38 2.85 -21.26
CA ASP A 284 8.85 4.04 -20.53
C ASP A 284 9.21 3.70 -19.08
N ALA A 285 8.38 2.89 -18.41
CA ALA A 285 8.65 2.40 -17.06
C ALA A 285 9.93 1.54 -17.02
N HIS A 286 10.11 0.64 -17.98
CA HIS A 286 11.31 -0.21 -18.08
C HIS A 286 12.57 0.63 -18.30
N ILE A 287 12.52 1.62 -19.20
CA ILE A 287 13.65 2.54 -19.43
C ILE A 287 14.00 3.31 -18.16
N ALA A 288 12.99 3.80 -17.42
CA ALA A 288 13.23 4.50 -16.17
C ALA A 288 13.90 3.59 -15.13
N LEU A 289 13.40 2.35 -14.96
CA LEU A 289 13.99 1.35 -14.06
C LEU A 289 15.45 1.06 -14.41
N CYS A 290 15.78 0.88 -15.69
CA CYS A 290 17.15 0.68 -16.16
C CYS A 290 18.05 1.90 -15.87
N LYS A 291 17.53 3.13 -16.02
CA LYS A 291 18.27 4.36 -15.67
C LYS A 291 18.57 4.42 -14.17
N GLY A 292 17.60 4.16 -13.32
CA GLY A 292 17.79 4.13 -11.86
C GLY A 292 18.83 3.10 -11.44
N GLN A 293 18.74 1.88 -11.98
CA GLN A 293 19.72 0.82 -11.74
C GLN A 293 21.12 1.21 -12.28
N GLY A 294 21.18 1.83 -13.46
CA GLY A 294 22.44 2.31 -14.05
C GLY A 294 23.13 3.37 -13.19
N MET A 295 22.37 4.29 -12.59
CA MET A 295 22.93 5.29 -11.65
C MET A 295 23.55 4.61 -10.41
N GLU A 296 22.90 3.60 -9.86
CA GLU A 296 23.41 2.84 -8.71
C GLU A 296 24.69 2.07 -9.06
N LEU A 297 24.69 1.38 -10.21
CA LEU A 297 25.86 0.64 -10.72
C LEU A 297 27.04 1.56 -11.00
N GLU A 298 26.82 2.74 -11.63
CA GLU A 298 27.85 3.74 -11.88
C GLU A 298 28.52 4.18 -10.57
N TRP A 299 27.70 4.46 -9.54
CA TRP A 299 28.23 4.86 -8.24
C TRP A 299 29.01 3.74 -7.56
N SER A 300 28.55 2.49 -7.66
CA SER A 300 29.22 1.32 -7.07
C SER A 300 30.61 1.09 -7.67
N VAL A 301 30.83 1.43 -8.96
CA VAL A 301 32.15 1.36 -9.60
C VAL A 301 33.09 2.49 -9.14
N SER A 302 32.55 3.66 -8.84
CA SER A 302 33.33 4.84 -8.42
C SER A 302 32.59 5.60 -7.32
N PRO A 303 32.63 5.11 -6.06
CA PRO A 303 31.96 5.75 -4.96
C PRO A 303 32.41 7.20 -4.76
N ARG A 304 31.44 8.09 -4.59
CA ARG A 304 31.63 9.54 -4.38
C ARG A 304 30.63 10.05 -3.35
N PRO A 305 30.90 11.20 -2.72
CA PRO A 305 29.92 11.82 -1.84
C PRO A 305 28.55 11.97 -2.49
N LEU A 306 27.49 11.63 -1.77
CA LEU A 306 26.11 11.66 -2.25
C LEU A 306 25.43 12.95 -1.81
N THR A 307 24.53 13.43 -2.66
CA THR A 307 23.50 14.41 -2.26
C THR A 307 22.18 13.70 -2.13
N LEU A 308 21.32 14.21 -1.28
CA LEU A 308 19.98 13.64 -1.07
C LEU A 308 19.15 13.69 -2.37
N ASP A 309 19.24 14.79 -3.13
CA ASP A 309 18.52 14.94 -4.40
C ASP A 309 18.91 13.84 -5.41
N TRP A 310 20.18 13.49 -5.48
CA TRP A 310 20.65 12.44 -6.39
C TRP A 310 20.14 11.05 -5.99
N VAL A 311 20.10 10.76 -4.68
CA VAL A 311 19.53 9.50 -4.15
C VAL A 311 18.04 9.45 -4.39
N LEU A 312 17.31 10.55 -4.16
CA LEU A 312 15.87 10.62 -4.46
C LEU A 312 15.59 10.43 -5.97
N GLU A 313 16.49 10.89 -6.85
CA GLU A 313 16.39 10.63 -8.29
C GLU A 313 16.54 9.13 -8.60
N ILE A 314 17.47 8.42 -7.94
CA ILE A 314 17.54 6.94 -8.05
C ILE A 314 16.21 6.31 -7.62
N PHE A 315 15.65 6.70 -6.49
CA PHE A 315 14.37 6.17 -6.01
C PHE A 315 13.23 6.42 -6.99
N CYS A 316 13.17 7.63 -7.57
CA CYS A 316 12.18 7.98 -8.59
C CYS A 316 12.32 7.12 -9.86
N ASN A 317 13.53 6.75 -10.25
CA ASN A 317 13.74 5.94 -11.45
C ASN A 317 13.66 4.43 -11.16
N LYS A 318 14.17 3.95 -10.02
CA LYS A 318 14.25 2.52 -9.70
C LYS A 318 12.96 1.95 -9.08
N THR A 319 12.25 2.72 -8.27
CA THR A 319 11.14 2.20 -7.44
C THR A 319 9.77 2.71 -7.89
N VAL A 320 9.64 4.01 -8.16
CA VAL A 320 8.36 4.62 -8.52
C VAL A 320 7.70 3.95 -9.73
N PRO A 321 8.41 3.69 -10.87
CA PRO A 321 7.79 3.08 -12.04
C PRO A 321 7.25 1.67 -11.77
N ALA A 322 7.85 0.94 -10.82
CA ALA A 322 7.41 -0.41 -10.45
C ALA A 322 6.03 -0.42 -9.76
N PHE A 323 5.64 0.69 -9.11
CA PHE A 323 4.30 0.88 -8.56
C PHE A 323 3.35 1.46 -9.61
N GLU A 324 3.77 2.52 -10.27
CA GLU A 324 2.96 3.31 -11.20
C GLU A 324 2.49 2.50 -12.40
N VAL A 325 3.36 1.68 -12.99
CA VAL A 325 3.03 0.89 -14.18
C VAL A 325 1.80 0.01 -13.99
N SER A 326 1.66 -0.64 -12.86
CA SER A 326 0.51 -1.50 -12.57
C SER A 326 -0.80 -0.72 -12.51
N LEU A 327 -0.79 0.45 -11.89
CA LEU A 327 -1.95 1.34 -11.76
C LEU A 327 -2.35 1.90 -13.13
N VAL A 328 -1.37 2.39 -13.89
CA VAL A 328 -1.62 3.02 -15.20
C VAL A 328 -2.07 2.00 -16.22
N LEU A 329 -1.50 0.78 -16.25
CA LEU A 329 -1.99 -0.26 -17.16
C LEU A 329 -3.42 -0.69 -16.82
N GLY A 330 -3.76 -0.84 -15.53
CA GLY A 330 -5.14 -1.10 -15.10
C GLY A 330 -6.11 0.01 -15.48
N LEU A 331 -5.68 1.27 -15.37
CA LEU A 331 -6.45 2.45 -15.79
C LEU A 331 -6.69 2.48 -17.30
N ILE A 332 -5.67 2.23 -18.11
CA ILE A 332 -5.79 2.18 -19.58
C ILE A 332 -6.81 1.11 -20.00
N CYS A 333 -6.73 -0.06 -19.39
CA CYS A 333 -7.69 -1.13 -19.66
C CYS A 333 -9.13 -0.74 -19.24
N ALA A 334 -9.30 0.15 -18.29
CA ALA A 334 -10.61 0.64 -17.82
C ALA A 334 -11.18 1.83 -18.62
N GLY A 335 -10.45 2.34 -19.61
CA GLY A 335 -10.89 3.45 -20.47
C GLY A 335 -10.06 4.72 -20.36
N ASP A 336 -9.02 4.72 -19.54
CA ASP A 336 -8.08 5.82 -19.33
C ASP A 336 -8.72 7.12 -18.77
N ASP A 337 -7.98 7.84 -17.94
CA ASP A 337 -8.39 9.11 -17.35
C ASP A 337 -7.16 9.93 -16.97
N GLU A 338 -7.03 11.12 -17.53
CA GLU A 338 -5.84 11.97 -17.34
C GLU A 338 -5.69 12.46 -15.90
N LEU A 339 -6.81 12.74 -15.21
CA LEU A 339 -6.79 13.13 -13.80
C LEU A 339 -6.26 11.98 -12.93
N LEU A 340 -6.75 10.76 -13.15
CA LEU A 340 -6.28 9.59 -12.41
C LEU A 340 -4.82 9.26 -12.74
N ARG A 341 -4.36 9.44 -13.98
CA ARG A 341 -2.93 9.33 -14.32
C ARG A 341 -2.06 10.25 -13.49
N ARG A 342 -2.45 11.53 -13.37
CA ARG A 342 -1.74 12.50 -12.54
C ARG A 342 -1.73 12.09 -11.07
N ILE A 343 -2.87 11.66 -10.54
CA ILE A 343 -2.98 11.18 -9.15
C ILE A 343 -2.09 9.96 -8.93
N PHE A 344 -2.10 8.98 -9.85
CA PHE A 344 -1.27 7.78 -9.76
C PHE A 344 0.21 8.11 -9.79
N HIS A 345 0.63 9.07 -10.61
CA HIS A 345 2.01 9.54 -10.63
C HIS A 345 2.42 10.16 -9.29
N GLN A 346 1.62 11.07 -8.74
CA GLN A 346 1.89 11.72 -7.45
C GLN A 346 1.91 10.70 -6.31
N TYR A 347 0.92 9.80 -6.29
CA TYR A 347 0.82 8.74 -5.31
C TYR A 347 2.01 7.77 -5.37
N SER A 348 2.31 7.24 -6.55
CA SER A 348 3.41 6.27 -6.74
C SER A 348 4.77 6.87 -6.43
N ARG A 349 4.97 8.15 -6.77
CA ARG A 349 6.19 8.88 -6.42
C ARG A 349 6.35 8.99 -4.90
N ALA A 350 5.32 9.41 -4.21
CA ALA A 350 5.36 9.56 -2.77
C ALA A 350 5.51 8.18 -2.06
N LEU A 351 4.75 7.18 -2.49
CA LEU A 351 4.81 5.82 -1.94
C LEU A 351 6.18 5.16 -2.17
N GLY A 352 6.70 5.25 -3.40
CA GLY A 352 7.98 4.63 -3.77
C GLY A 352 9.16 5.24 -3.02
N ILE A 353 9.18 6.57 -2.85
CA ILE A 353 10.20 7.26 -2.06
C ILE A 353 10.08 6.87 -0.58
N ALA A 354 8.86 6.91 0.01
CA ALA A 354 8.66 6.52 1.40
C ALA A 354 9.13 5.08 1.66
N TYR A 355 8.81 4.16 0.74
CA TYR A 355 9.25 2.76 0.82
C TYR A 355 10.77 2.63 0.86
N GLN A 356 11.49 3.30 -0.04
CA GLN A 356 12.97 3.25 -0.08
C GLN A 356 13.61 3.91 1.15
N LEU A 357 13.04 5.00 1.65
CA LEU A 357 13.54 5.63 2.88
C LEU A 357 13.39 4.70 4.09
N LEU A 358 12.28 3.95 4.19
CA LEU A 358 12.07 2.97 5.25
C LEU A 358 12.99 1.75 5.09
N ASP A 359 13.22 1.28 3.86
CA ASP A 359 14.14 0.20 3.55
C ASP A 359 15.58 0.57 3.96
N ASP A 360 16.03 1.79 3.65
CA ASP A 360 17.32 2.31 4.07
C ASP A 360 17.49 2.39 5.61
N ILE A 361 16.40 2.67 6.34
CA ILE A 361 16.41 2.65 7.81
C ILE A 361 16.45 1.22 8.34
N GLU A 362 15.70 0.30 7.72
CA GLU A 362 15.60 -1.09 8.15
C GLU A 362 16.95 -1.81 8.07
N ASP A 363 17.79 -1.48 7.09
CA ASP A 363 19.15 -2.00 6.96
C ASP A 363 19.98 -1.80 8.24
N PHE A 364 19.69 -0.79 9.05
CA PHE A 364 20.40 -0.51 10.29
C PHE A 364 19.79 -1.12 11.56
N LYS A 365 18.61 -1.78 11.46
CA LYS A 365 17.94 -2.33 12.65
C LYS A 365 18.41 -3.73 13.03
N ASP A 366 18.74 -4.57 12.06
CA ASP A 366 19.21 -5.94 12.32
C ASP A 366 20.76 -6.01 12.44
N ASP A 367 21.32 -7.17 12.77
CA ASP A 367 22.76 -7.35 12.97
C ASP A 367 23.53 -7.69 11.68
N ARG A 368 22.89 -7.71 10.51
CA ARG A 368 23.56 -7.99 9.24
C ARG A 368 24.49 -6.85 8.84
N PRO A 369 25.63 -7.14 8.20
CA PRO A 369 26.47 -6.11 7.62
C PRO A 369 25.68 -5.28 6.58
N VAL A 370 25.86 -3.96 6.59
CA VAL A 370 25.29 -3.07 5.59
C VAL A 370 26.38 -2.78 4.54
N ALA A 371 26.11 -3.20 3.31
CA ALA A 371 26.97 -2.91 2.19
C ALA A 371 26.94 -1.41 1.85
N LEU A 372 28.06 -0.90 1.36
CA LEU A 372 28.13 0.48 0.87
C LEU A 372 27.37 0.59 -0.45
N ARG A 373 26.24 1.28 -0.41
CA ARG A 373 25.38 1.54 -1.58
C ARG A 373 24.76 2.93 -1.50
N PRO A 374 24.30 3.53 -2.61
CA PRO A 374 23.54 4.76 -2.56
C PRO A 374 22.30 4.58 -1.68
N SER A 375 22.20 5.40 -0.63
CA SER A 375 21.05 5.40 0.29
C SER A 375 20.83 6.80 0.85
N ALA A 376 19.60 7.09 1.28
CA ALA A 376 19.28 8.36 1.90
C ALA A 376 20.06 8.57 3.21
N VAL A 377 20.30 7.50 3.97
CA VAL A 377 21.11 7.55 5.19
C VAL A 377 22.55 7.97 4.84
N LEU A 378 23.14 7.36 3.81
CA LEU A 378 24.49 7.72 3.36
C LEU A 378 24.56 9.17 2.86
N ALA A 379 23.58 9.63 2.08
CA ALA A 379 23.52 11.01 1.59
C ALA A 379 23.42 12.02 2.74
N VAL A 380 22.57 11.77 3.73
CA VAL A 380 22.43 12.63 4.91
C VAL A 380 23.74 12.67 5.73
N LEU A 381 24.45 11.55 5.87
CA LEU A 381 25.75 11.51 6.53
C LEU A 381 26.79 12.35 5.79
N CYS A 382 26.81 12.29 4.46
CA CYS A 382 27.67 13.11 3.63
C CYS A 382 27.39 14.63 3.81
N GLU A 383 26.12 15.01 3.91
CA GLU A 383 25.73 16.39 4.15
C GLU A 383 26.05 16.88 5.57
N GLN A 384 25.91 16.01 6.58
CA GLN A 384 26.17 16.34 7.99
C GLN A 384 27.63 16.51 8.32
N ASN A 385 28.50 15.75 7.66
CA ASN A 385 29.94 15.79 7.93
C ASN A 385 30.75 15.77 6.62
N PRO A 386 30.91 16.94 5.96
CA PRO A 386 31.63 17.05 4.69
C PRO A 386 33.17 17.01 4.84
N GLU A 387 33.71 16.75 6.05
CA GLU A 387 35.13 16.71 6.29
C GLU A 387 35.83 15.64 5.42
N PRO A 388 36.91 15.99 4.67
CA PRO A 388 37.52 15.08 3.70
C PRO A 388 38.03 13.76 4.31
N VAL A 389 38.49 13.79 5.54
CA VAL A 389 38.98 12.58 6.23
C VAL A 389 37.84 11.64 6.56
N PHE A 390 36.73 12.18 7.11
CA PHE A 390 35.51 11.40 7.37
C PHE A 390 34.95 10.81 6.09
N MET A 391 34.82 11.61 5.05
CA MET A 391 34.29 11.19 3.75
C MET A 391 35.08 10.04 3.14
N ARG A 392 36.42 10.14 3.19
CA ARG A 392 37.29 9.05 2.71
C ARG A 392 37.04 7.78 3.51
N SER A 393 37.08 7.85 4.83
CA SER A 393 36.89 6.71 5.72
C SER A 393 35.48 6.09 5.53
N LEU A 394 34.45 6.91 5.30
CA LEU A 394 33.09 6.47 5.03
C LEU A 394 32.97 5.71 3.71
N LEU A 395 33.58 6.22 2.64
CA LEU A 395 33.50 5.64 1.30
C LEU A 395 34.44 4.44 1.07
N GLU A 396 35.46 4.28 1.91
CA GLU A 396 36.40 3.16 1.86
C GLU A 396 36.10 2.05 2.88
N CYS A 397 35.05 2.21 3.73
CA CYS A 397 34.75 1.21 4.76
C CYS A 397 34.12 -0.05 4.16
N GLU A 398 34.62 -1.22 4.57
CA GLU A 398 34.05 -2.54 4.16
C GLU A 398 32.72 -2.85 4.83
N ASN A 399 32.48 -2.29 6.01
CA ASN A 399 31.25 -2.49 6.77
C ASN A 399 30.75 -1.16 7.34
N LEU A 400 29.80 -0.56 6.64
CA LEU A 400 29.22 0.74 6.98
C LEU A 400 28.62 0.76 8.39
N LYS A 401 27.97 -0.31 8.81
CA LYS A 401 27.33 -0.41 10.13
C LYS A 401 28.36 -0.46 11.26
N ALA A 402 29.45 -1.20 11.08
CA ALA A 402 30.53 -1.24 12.06
C ALA A 402 31.23 0.12 12.17
N PHE A 403 31.49 0.79 11.03
CA PHE A 403 32.09 2.13 11.01
C PHE A 403 31.20 3.17 11.72
N LEU A 404 29.90 3.17 11.46
CA LEU A 404 28.95 4.11 12.03
C LEU A 404 28.54 3.75 13.47
N GLY A 405 28.71 2.49 13.90
CA GLY A 405 28.39 2.02 15.25
C GLY A 405 29.43 2.38 16.33
N CYS A 406 30.61 2.89 15.95
CA CYS A 406 31.61 3.33 16.90
C CYS A 406 31.13 4.55 17.72
N SER A 407 31.65 4.74 18.92
CA SER A 407 31.21 5.80 19.84
C SER A 407 31.27 7.22 19.26
N GLU A 408 32.18 7.45 18.34
CA GLU A 408 32.40 8.73 17.66
C GLU A 408 31.35 9.03 16.60
N ASN A 409 30.99 8.03 15.77
CA ASN A 409 30.10 8.19 14.63
C ASN A 409 28.61 7.89 14.97
N LYS A 410 28.35 7.20 16.09
CA LYS A 410 26.99 6.83 16.51
C LYS A 410 26.02 8.02 16.64
N PRO A 411 26.42 9.21 17.14
CA PRO A 411 25.52 10.37 17.14
C PRO A 411 25.12 10.83 15.72
N LEU A 412 26.07 10.79 14.76
CA LEU A 412 25.80 11.16 13.37
C LEU A 412 24.79 10.19 12.73
N LEU A 413 25.00 8.87 12.92
CA LEU A 413 24.05 7.86 12.43
C LEU A 413 22.65 8.08 13.01
N ARG A 414 22.54 8.33 14.33
CA ARG A 414 21.23 8.56 14.95
C ARG A 414 20.52 9.75 14.33
N THR A 415 21.20 10.88 14.17
CA THR A 415 20.62 12.08 13.57
C THR A 415 20.25 11.85 12.10
N ALA A 416 21.05 11.08 11.35
CA ALA A 416 20.73 10.71 9.97
C ALA A 416 19.46 9.85 9.90
N LEU A 417 19.34 8.82 10.72
CA LEU A 417 18.16 7.96 10.80
C LEU A 417 16.89 8.73 11.21
N GLU A 418 17.01 9.65 12.19
CA GLU A 418 15.89 10.53 12.60
C GLU A 418 15.44 11.42 11.44
N ARG A 419 16.36 12.03 10.69
CA ARG A 419 16.05 12.88 9.52
C ARG A 419 15.39 12.06 8.39
N VAL A 420 15.95 10.91 8.06
CA VAL A 420 15.39 10.02 7.03
C VAL A 420 14.00 9.52 7.44
N GLY A 421 13.77 9.22 8.73
CA GLY A 421 12.47 8.86 9.28
C GLY A 421 11.43 9.96 9.11
N GLN A 422 11.77 11.21 9.45
CA GLN A 422 10.88 12.37 9.25
C GLN A 422 10.54 12.59 7.76
N MET A 423 11.49 12.32 6.87
CA MET A 423 11.23 12.37 5.42
C MET A 423 10.28 11.24 5.00
N ALA A 424 10.47 10.02 5.50
CA ALA A 424 9.59 8.89 5.22
C ALA A 424 8.15 9.20 5.64
N ASP A 425 7.95 9.77 6.83
CA ASP A 425 6.65 10.22 7.31
C ASP A 425 6.03 11.31 6.39
N THR A 426 6.84 12.26 5.94
CA THR A 426 6.39 13.31 5.03
C THR A 426 5.90 12.75 3.70
N TYR A 427 6.66 11.82 3.10
CA TYR A 427 6.26 11.16 1.86
C TYR A 427 5.09 10.21 2.06
N HIS A 428 4.99 9.52 3.20
CA HIS A 428 3.81 8.73 3.54
C HIS A 428 2.55 9.60 3.57
N GLN A 429 2.59 10.74 4.26
CA GLN A 429 1.45 11.68 4.29
C GLN A 429 1.14 12.25 2.90
N ALA A 430 2.15 12.51 2.08
CA ALA A 430 1.94 12.95 0.70
C ALA A 430 1.24 11.88 -0.15
N ALA A 431 1.59 10.59 0.02
CA ALA A 431 0.91 9.49 -0.65
C ALA A 431 -0.56 9.41 -0.26
N LEU A 432 -0.88 9.49 1.04
CA LEU A 432 -2.26 9.50 1.52
C LEU A 432 -3.04 10.72 1.01
N THR A 433 -2.39 11.90 0.97
CA THR A 433 -3.00 13.14 0.50
C THR A 433 -3.38 13.06 -0.99
N ALA A 434 -2.53 12.47 -1.82
CA ALA A 434 -2.83 12.27 -3.24
C ALA A 434 -4.13 11.47 -3.47
N LEU A 435 -4.45 10.54 -2.55
CA LEU A 435 -5.66 9.72 -2.65
C LEU A 435 -6.96 10.49 -2.33
N HIS A 436 -6.88 11.68 -1.74
CA HIS A 436 -8.08 12.44 -1.39
C HIS A 436 -8.89 12.85 -2.63
N GLU A 437 -8.23 13.12 -3.75
CA GLU A 437 -8.89 13.52 -5.01
C GLU A 437 -9.61 12.36 -5.71
N ILE A 438 -9.35 11.10 -5.33
CA ILE A 438 -10.00 9.94 -5.93
C ILE A 438 -11.46 9.88 -5.48
N LYS A 439 -12.38 9.97 -6.45
CA LYS A 439 -13.83 9.85 -6.21
C LYS A 439 -14.31 8.41 -6.15
N ASN A 440 -13.65 7.51 -6.90
CA ASN A 440 -14.00 6.08 -6.89
C ASN A 440 -13.63 5.47 -5.54
N VAL A 441 -14.65 4.97 -4.84
CA VAL A 441 -14.56 4.47 -3.46
C VAL A 441 -13.65 3.25 -3.36
N GLU A 442 -13.84 2.28 -4.25
CA GLU A 442 -13.10 1.02 -4.21
C GLU A 442 -11.63 1.22 -4.57
N LEU A 443 -11.35 2.07 -5.55
CA LEU A 443 -9.98 2.46 -5.89
C LEU A 443 -9.30 3.16 -4.71
N LYS A 444 -9.99 4.10 -4.08
CA LYS A 444 -9.48 4.81 -2.89
C LYS A 444 -9.16 3.83 -1.76
N ARG A 445 -10.09 2.92 -1.43
CA ARG A 445 -9.89 1.88 -0.42
C ARG A 445 -8.73 0.95 -0.76
N LEU A 446 -8.64 0.53 -2.02
CA LEU A 446 -7.54 -0.31 -2.51
C LEU A 446 -6.18 0.37 -2.23
N LEU A 447 -6.02 1.62 -2.64
CA LEU A 447 -4.75 2.32 -2.53
C LEU A 447 -4.37 2.68 -1.08
N PHE A 448 -5.35 3.01 -0.22
CA PHE A 448 -5.08 3.12 1.22
C PHE A 448 -4.56 1.81 1.81
N ARG A 449 -5.18 0.65 1.48
CA ARG A 449 -4.70 -0.67 1.91
C ARG A 449 -3.30 -1.00 1.40
N VAL A 450 -3.00 -0.63 0.15
CA VAL A 450 -1.69 -0.83 -0.45
C VAL A 450 -0.64 -0.01 0.29
N THR A 451 -0.91 1.26 0.56
CA THR A 451 -0.02 2.16 1.31
C THR A 451 0.33 1.57 2.68
N GLU A 452 -0.68 1.22 3.46
CA GLU A 452 -0.50 0.68 4.81
C GLU A 452 0.22 -0.67 4.85
N ARG A 453 0.08 -1.48 3.80
CA ARG A 453 0.73 -2.80 3.72
C ARG A 453 2.18 -2.71 3.26
N ILE A 454 2.51 -1.69 2.50
CA ILE A 454 3.86 -1.50 1.94
C ILE A 454 4.75 -0.74 2.90
N LEU A 455 4.21 0.24 3.65
CA LEU A 455 4.98 1.09 4.54
C LEU A 455 5.00 0.62 6.01
N LYS A 456 4.47 -0.57 6.30
CA LYS A 456 4.59 -1.26 7.60
C LYS A 456 5.70 -2.29 7.54
#